data_b7565de39ac2907f372867b7a86827f0
#
_entry.id   b7565de39ac2907f372867b7a86827f0
#
_cell.length_a   1.000
_cell.length_b   1.000
_cell.length_c   1.000
_cell.angle_alpha   90.00
_cell.angle_beta   90.00
_cell.angle_gamma   90.00
#
_symmetry.space_group_name_H-M   'P 1'
#
loop_
_entity.id
_entity.type
_entity.pdbx_description
1 polymer ?
#
loop_
_entity_poly.entity_id
_entity_poly.type
_entity_poly.pdbx_seq_one_letter_code
_entity_poly.pdbx_strand_id
1 'polypeptide(L)'
;MKEINVAVTGGAGQISYSLLPRLISGETFGPDTKVNLRLVEIPQVVDKLEGTIMELVDCGFDQTGSMLATADIKEGVEGADWVLLVGSIPRGIVIDGKTVSYTHLTLPTKRIV
;
A
#
# COMPACT_ATOMS: atom_id res chain seq x y z
N MET A 1 19.81 2.23 -8.85
CA MET A 1 18.38 2.58 -8.86
C MET A 1 17.97 3.18 -7.54
N LYS A 2 17.23 4.26 -7.60
CA LYS A 2 16.65 4.85 -6.40
C LYS A 2 15.53 3.94 -5.89
N GLU A 3 15.37 3.84 -4.59
CA GLU A 3 14.29 3.06 -3.99
C GLU A 3 13.37 3.96 -3.18
N ILE A 4 12.07 3.71 -3.29
CA ILE A 4 11.07 4.38 -2.47
C ILE A 4 10.11 3.36 -1.86
N ASN A 5 9.55 3.72 -0.73
CA ASN A 5 8.56 2.89 -0.04
C ASN A 5 7.18 3.51 -0.18
N VAL A 6 6.25 2.74 -0.72
CA VAL A 6 4.88 3.21 -0.96
C VAL A 6 3.90 2.29 -0.25
N ALA A 7 3.09 2.87 0.61
CA ALA A 7 2.01 2.15 1.28
C ALA A 7 0.68 2.46 0.60
N VAL A 8 -0.13 1.43 0.40
CA VAL A 8 -1.46 1.58 -0.20
C VAL A 8 -2.46 0.92 0.75
N THR A 9 -3.41 1.71 1.24
CA THR A 9 -4.49 1.19 2.06
C THR A 9 -5.63 0.72 1.17
N GLY A 10 -6.29 -0.37 1.56
CA GLY A 10 -7.32 -0.97 0.72
C GLY A 10 -6.73 -1.69 -0.48
N GLY A 11 -5.58 -2.35 -0.30
CA GLY A 11 -4.83 -2.96 -1.39
C GLY A 11 -5.56 -4.06 -2.15
N ALA A 12 -6.61 -4.63 -1.56
CA ALA A 12 -7.40 -5.67 -2.21
C ALA A 12 -8.58 -5.13 -3.02
N GLY A 13 -8.82 -3.80 -3.01
CA GLY A 13 -9.93 -3.20 -3.73
C GLY A 13 -9.69 -3.09 -5.23
N GLN A 14 -10.77 -2.85 -5.98
CA GLN A 14 -10.68 -2.73 -7.44
C GLN A 14 -9.84 -1.54 -7.90
N ILE A 15 -9.95 -0.43 -7.19
CA ILE A 15 -9.16 0.77 -7.54
C ILE A 15 -7.68 0.46 -7.36
N SER A 16 -7.32 -0.19 -6.26
CA SER A 16 -5.94 -0.62 -6.02
C SER A 16 -5.47 -1.59 -7.08
N TYR A 17 -6.30 -2.55 -7.47
CA TYR A 17 -5.94 -3.53 -8.49
C TYR A 17 -5.54 -2.86 -9.82
N SER A 18 -6.23 -1.78 -10.18
CA SER A 18 -5.88 -1.01 -11.38
C SER A 18 -4.67 -0.11 -11.17
N LEU A 19 -4.47 0.39 -9.97
CA LEU A 19 -3.41 1.34 -9.64
C LEU A 19 -2.05 0.68 -9.44
N LEU A 20 -2.02 -0.48 -8.79
CA LEU A 20 -0.77 -1.10 -8.35
C LEU A 20 0.22 -1.37 -9.49
N PRO A 21 -0.20 -1.91 -10.65
CA PRO A 21 0.74 -2.10 -11.74
C PRO A 21 1.39 -0.79 -12.22
N ARG A 22 0.65 0.30 -12.16
CA ARG A 22 1.18 1.61 -12.57
C ARG A 22 2.22 2.14 -11.60
N LEU A 23 2.13 1.77 -10.32
CA LEU A 23 3.12 2.19 -9.34
C LEU A 23 4.45 1.50 -9.53
N ILE A 24 4.44 0.24 -9.96
CA ILE A 24 5.64 -0.57 -10.06
C ILE A 24 6.20 -0.70 -11.47
N SER A 25 5.53 -0.11 -12.47
CA SER A 25 5.94 -0.23 -13.87
C SER A 25 6.91 0.84 -14.33
N GLY A 26 7.11 1.86 -13.50
CA GLY A 26 7.88 3.03 -13.90
C GLY A 26 7.03 4.19 -14.41
N GLU A 27 5.74 4.00 -14.60
CA GLU A 27 4.85 5.07 -15.06
C GLU A 27 4.72 6.21 -14.06
N THR A 28 4.65 5.87 -12.77
CA THR A 28 4.38 6.87 -11.73
C THR A 28 5.65 7.52 -11.21
N PHE A 29 6.67 6.72 -10.91
CA PHE A 29 7.88 7.20 -10.24
C PHE A 29 9.11 7.21 -11.14
N GLY A 30 8.94 6.81 -12.39
CA GLY A 30 10.01 6.81 -13.37
C GLY A 30 10.72 5.45 -13.50
N PRO A 31 11.42 5.26 -14.62
CA PRO A 31 12.04 3.96 -14.93
C PRO A 31 13.25 3.64 -14.05
N ASP A 32 13.81 4.65 -13.38
CA ASP A 32 15.00 4.47 -12.53
C ASP A 32 14.68 4.39 -11.04
N THR A 33 13.42 4.21 -10.69
CA THR A 33 12.98 4.13 -9.30
C THR A 33 12.38 2.76 -9.02
N LYS A 34 12.98 2.05 -8.06
CA LYS A 34 12.44 0.78 -7.58
C LYS A 34 11.42 1.08 -6.48
N VAL A 35 10.25 0.48 -6.58
CA VAL A 35 9.14 0.72 -5.66
C VAL A 35 8.94 -0.49 -4.76
N ASN A 36 9.04 -0.27 -3.47
CA ASN A 36 8.72 -1.26 -2.45
C ASN A 36 7.29 -0.99 -1.99
N LEU A 37 6.40 -1.94 -2.23
CA LEU A 37 4.99 -1.80 -1.90
C LEU A 37 4.66 -2.38 -0.54
N ARG A 38 3.82 -1.70 0.18
CA ARG A 38 3.20 -2.19 1.40
C ARG A 38 1.69 -2.07 1.23
N LEU A 39 1.05 -3.21 1.14
CA LEU A 39 -0.38 -3.28 0.92
C LEU A 39 -1.07 -3.52 2.26
N VAL A 40 -1.89 -2.56 2.67
CA VAL A 40 -2.59 -2.62 3.94
C VAL A 40 -4.07 -2.90 3.71
N GLU A 41 -4.59 -3.87 4.43
CA GLU A 41 -6.00 -4.24 4.32
C GLU A 41 -6.51 -4.68 5.68
N ILE A 42 -7.83 -4.78 5.83
CA ILE A 42 -8.41 -5.31 7.06
C ILE A 42 -8.12 -6.82 7.16
N PRO A 43 -8.08 -7.39 8.38
CA PRO A 43 -7.70 -8.80 8.55
C PRO A 43 -8.54 -9.77 7.74
N GLN A 44 -9.82 -9.46 7.52
CA GLN A 44 -10.72 -10.34 6.81
C GLN A 44 -10.38 -10.51 5.33
N VAL A 45 -9.64 -9.57 4.74
CA VAL A 45 -9.33 -9.62 3.31
C VAL A 45 -7.82 -9.60 3.01
N VAL A 46 -6.99 -9.55 4.03
CA VAL A 46 -5.53 -9.48 3.82
C VAL A 46 -4.99 -10.68 3.05
N ASP A 47 -5.61 -11.84 3.20
CA ASP A 47 -5.18 -13.05 2.50
C ASP A 47 -5.32 -12.93 0.98
N LYS A 48 -6.22 -12.09 0.51
CA LYS A 48 -6.39 -11.85 -0.94
C LYS A 48 -5.19 -11.11 -1.52
N LEU A 49 -4.44 -10.42 -0.69
CA LEU A 49 -3.29 -9.66 -1.15
C LEU A 49 -2.15 -10.55 -1.63
N GLU A 50 -2.07 -11.77 -1.15
CA GLU A 50 -1.04 -12.71 -1.62
C GLU A 50 -1.21 -12.98 -3.11
N GLY A 51 -2.45 -13.21 -3.55
CA GLY A 51 -2.73 -13.40 -4.98
C GLY A 51 -2.41 -12.15 -5.79
N THR A 52 -2.75 -10.99 -5.26
CA THR A 52 -2.42 -9.72 -5.92
C THR A 52 -0.91 -9.55 -6.07
N ILE A 53 -0.16 -9.84 -5.01
CA ILE A 53 1.30 -9.75 -5.05
C ILE A 53 1.88 -10.71 -6.11
N MET A 54 1.36 -11.93 -6.19
CA MET A 54 1.81 -12.90 -7.18
C MET A 54 1.57 -12.37 -8.60
N GLU A 55 0.42 -11.77 -8.85
CA GLU A 55 0.12 -11.18 -10.15
C GLU A 55 1.06 -10.03 -10.48
N LEU A 56 1.37 -9.19 -9.49
CA LEU A 56 2.27 -8.07 -9.70
C LEU A 56 3.70 -8.53 -9.98
N VAL A 57 4.16 -9.56 -9.28
CA VAL A 57 5.48 -10.15 -9.52
C VAL A 57 5.54 -10.73 -10.94
N ASP A 58 4.47 -11.38 -11.37
CA ASP A 58 4.40 -11.98 -12.70
C ASP A 58 4.44 -10.95 -13.82
N CYS A 59 4.13 -9.67 -13.55
CA CYS A 59 4.28 -8.62 -14.55
C CYS A 59 5.74 -8.40 -14.98
N GLY A 60 6.69 -8.73 -14.11
CA GLY A 60 8.12 -8.71 -14.47
C GLY A 60 8.72 -7.34 -14.70
N PHE A 61 8.18 -6.29 -14.08
CA PHE A 61 8.74 -4.95 -14.21
C PHE A 61 10.07 -4.82 -13.46
N ASP A 62 11.05 -4.20 -14.09
CA ASP A 62 12.36 -3.97 -13.47
C ASP A 62 12.28 -3.07 -12.24
N GLN A 63 11.27 -2.21 -12.17
CA GLN A 63 11.06 -1.26 -11.07
C GLN A 63 10.39 -1.89 -9.86
N THR A 64 10.07 -3.17 -9.92
CA THR A 64 9.42 -3.87 -8.81
C THR A 64 10.43 -4.16 -7.70
N GLY A 65 10.16 -3.63 -6.52
CA GLY A 65 10.94 -3.91 -5.32
C GLY A 65 10.30 -4.98 -4.45
N SER A 66 10.48 -4.86 -3.14
CA SER A 66 9.84 -5.77 -2.19
C SER A 66 8.35 -5.47 -2.09
N MET A 67 7.58 -6.47 -1.67
CA MET A 67 6.14 -6.33 -1.45
C MET A 67 5.77 -6.99 -0.14
N LEU A 68 4.96 -6.30 0.64
CA LEU A 68 4.47 -6.78 1.94
C LEU A 68 2.96 -6.56 2.00
N ALA A 69 2.24 -7.58 2.44
CA ALA A 69 0.82 -7.47 2.75
C ALA A 69 0.66 -7.53 4.26
N THR A 70 -0.10 -6.62 4.83
CA THR A 70 -0.28 -6.56 6.28
C THR A 70 -1.66 -6.05 6.63
N ALA A 71 -2.17 -6.50 7.77
CA ALA A 71 -3.38 -5.95 8.38
C ALA A 71 -3.05 -4.88 9.45
N ASP A 72 -1.76 -4.70 9.74
CA ASP A 72 -1.29 -3.71 10.71
C ASP A 72 -0.95 -2.42 9.96
N ILE A 73 -1.80 -1.40 10.14
CA ILE A 73 -1.61 -0.13 9.46
C ILE A 73 -0.29 0.55 9.86
N LYS A 74 0.09 0.40 11.11
CA LYS A 74 1.34 0.98 11.61
C LYS A 74 2.55 0.36 10.92
N GLU A 75 2.56 -0.97 10.79
CA GLU A 75 3.60 -1.68 10.07
C GLU A 75 3.64 -1.26 8.61
N GLY A 76 2.47 -1.12 8.00
CA GLY A 76 2.38 -0.78 6.59
C GLY A 76 2.88 0.62 6.26
N VAL A 77 2.63 1.59 7.13
CA VAL A 77 2.98 3.00 6.84
C VAL A 77 4.32 3.41 7.41
N GLU A 78 4.92 2.62 8.28
CA GLU A 78 6.20 2.97 8.90
C GLU A 78 7.29 3.06 7.83
N GLY A 79 7.96 4.21 7.79
CA GLY A 79 9.03 4.45 6.82
C GLY A 79 8.56 4.65 5.38
N ALA A 80 7.26 4.78 5.15
CA ALA A 80 6.75 5.00 3.81
C ALA A 80 7.07 6.43 3.34
N ASP A 81 7.50 6.54 2.09
CA ASP A 81 7.70 7.85 1.46
C ASP A 81 6.39 8.41 0.94
N TRP A 82 5.47 7.52 0.53
CA TRP A 82 4.14 7.87 0.07
C TRP A 82 3.13 6.93 0.72
N VAL A 83 1.98 7.49 1.08
CA VAL A 83 0.84 6.70 1.54
C VAL A 83 -0.36 7.07 0.68
N LEU A 84 -0.88 6.08 -0.02
CA LEU A 84 -2.07 6.24 -0.86
C LEU A 84 -3.28 5.69 -0.10
N LEU A 85 -4.18 6.58 0.27
CA LEU A 85 -5.39 6.22 1.01
C LEU A 85 -6.51 5.90 0.02
N VAL A 86 -6.45 4.70 -0.55
CA VAL A 86 -7.38 4.29 -1.62
C VAL A 86 -8.65 3.68 -1.05
N GLY A 87 -8.49 2.78 -0.09
CA GLY A 87 -9.63 2.15 0.57
C GLY A 87 -9.98 2.89 1.85
N SER A 88 -11.24 2.74 2.28
CA SER A 88 -11.68 3.28 3.56
C SER A 88 -11.73 2.18 4.60
N ILE A 89 -11.30 2.49 5.83
CA ILE A 89 -11.54 1.62 6.96
C ILE A 89 -13.02 1.78 7.34
N PRO A 90 -13.77 0.69 7.51
CA PRO A 90 -15.15 0.79 7.98
C PRO A 90 -15.19 1.55 9.30
N ARG A 91 -16.21 2.39 9.45
CA ARG A 91 -16.41 3.11 10.71
C ARG A 91 -16.54 2.11 11.85
N GLY A 92 -15.95 2.44 12.98
CA GLY A 92 -15.98 1.58 14.15
C GLY A 92 -14.78 0.65 14.30
N ILE A 93 -13.84 0.68 13.36
CA ILE A 93 -12.58 -0.03 13.56
C ILE A 93 -11.82 0.64 14.70
N VAL A 94 -11.31 -0.19 15.60
CA VAL A 94 -10.58 0.28 16.77
C VAL A 94 -9.09 0.12 16.51
N ILE A 95 -8.36 1.22 16.63
CA ILE A 95 -6.90 1.23 16.55
C ILE A 95 -6.39 1.85 17.86
N ASP A 96 -5.51 1.13 18.54
CA ASP A 96 -4.96 1.56 19.85
C ASP A 96 -6.06 1.88 20.87
N GLY A 97 -7.14 1.08 20.91
CA GLY A 97 -8.24 1.24 21.85
C GLY A 97 -9.19 2.37 21.52
N LYS A 98 -9.04 3.00 20.36
CA LYS A 98 -9.91 4.11 19.94
C LYS A 98 -10.50 3.83 18.57
N THR A 99 -11.77 4.18 18.41
CA THR A 99 -12.40 4.17 17.09
C THR A 99 -11.88 5.36 16.30
N VAL A 100 -11.33 5.09 15.11
CA VAL A 100 -10.73 6.13 14.28
C VAL A 100 -11.20 6.04 12.85
N SER A 101 -11.10 7.14 12.13
CA SER A 101 -11.20 7.16 10.68
C SER A 101 -9.87 7.64 10.10
N TYR A 102 -9.62 7.32 8.85
CA TYR A 102 -8.37 7.70 8.20
C TYR A 102 -8.15 9.22 8.17
N THR A 103 -9.21 10.00 8.13
CA THR A 103 -9.10 11.45 8.08
C THR A 103 -8.48 12.06 9.33
N HIS A 104 -8.43 11.29 10.43
CA HIS A 104 -7.90 11.76 11.71
C HIS A 104 -6.56 11.12 12.08
N LEU A 105 -6.01 10.26 11.21
CA LEU A 105 -4.72 9.64 11.48
C LEU A 105 -3.59 10.60 11.14
N THR A 106 -2.66 10.73 12.08
CA THR A 106 -1.39 11.37 11.80
C THR A 106 -0.42 10.30 11.34
N LEU A 107 0.02 10.38 10.11
CA LEU A 107 0.91 9.38 9.51
C LEU A 107 2.35 9.88 9.53
N PRO A 108 3.33 9.01 9.85
CA PRO A 108 4.74 9.40 9.87
C PRO A 108 5.33 9.42 8.45
N THR A 109 4.69 10.18 7.57
CA THR A 109 5.12 10.28 6.18
C THR A 109 5.04 11.73 5.73
N LYS A 110 5.85 12.05 4.74
CA LYS A 110 5.92 13.41 4.21
C LYS A 110 4.79 13.71 3.23
N ARG A 111 4.22 12.67 2.61
CA ARG A 111 3.23 12.84 1.54
C ARG A 111 2.11 11.83 1.68
N ILE A 112 0.88 12.33 1.62
CA ILE A 112 -0.33 11.54 1.70
C ILE A 112 -1.17 11.86 0.47
N VAL A 113 -1.59 10.82 -0.21
CA VAL A 113 -2.41 10.96 -1.41
C VAL A 113 -3.68 10.13 -1.30
#